data_3a611b655cd4667d25943d6279b091f5
#
_entry.id   3a611b655cd4667d25943d6279b091f5
#
_cell.length_a   1.000
_cell.length_b   1.000
_cell.length_c   1.000
_cell.angle_alpha   90.00
_cell.angle_beta   90.00
_cell.angle_gamma   90.00
#
_symmetry.space_group_name_H-M   'P 1'
#
loop_
_entity.id
_entity.type
_entity.pdbx_description
1 polymer ?
#
loop_
_entity_poly.entity_id
_entity_poly.type
_entity_poly.pdbx_seq_one_letter_code
_entity_poly.pdbx_strand_id
1 'polypeptide(L)'
;KEQGLVRFIGVTGHGTYCPAMHLRSLRAYDFDSVLVPFNFTMMNDPVYAQDFEALYQYCQQRGVAMQTIKAIAARRWRPDDPQRRFSWYRPITDPEAMKRAVDFVLRREDLFINTSSDATLLERLLVCIEAPVTEVSPERLAADVLHGDMEPLFVRGISDDVRVAE
;
A
#
# COMPACT_ATOMS: atom_id res chain seq x y z
N LYS A 1 -16.56 -5.69 20.48
CA LYS A 1 -15.71 -6.36 21.49
C LYS A 1 -16.53 -6.70 22.76
N GLU A 2 -17.09 -5.72 23.43
CA GLU A 2 -17.82 -5.91 24.70
C GLU A 2 -18.95 -6.94 24.63
N GLN A 3 -19.65 -7.03 23.50
CA GLN A 3 -20.71 -8.02 23.25
C GLN A 3 -20.16 -9.40 22.84
N GLY A 4 -18.85 -9.59 22.74
CA GLY A 4 -18.22 -10.86 22.35
C GLY A 4 -18.36 -11.24 20.86
N LEU A 5 -18.91 -10.37 20.01
CA LEU A 5 -19.16 -10.65 18.59
C LEU A 5 -17.87 -10.68 17.78
N VAL A 6 -16.88 -9.88 18.17
CA VAL A 6 -15.54 -9.81 17.53
C VAL A 6 -14.46 -9.65 18.60
N ARG A 7 -13.25 -10.16 18.31
CA ARG A 7 -12.09 -9.99 19.19
C ARG A 7 -11.33 -8.70 18.88
N PHE A 8 -11.20 -8.37 17.60
CA PHE A 8 -10.42 -7.25 17.11
C PHE A 8 -11.26 -6.36 16.21
N ILE A 9 -10.98 -5.06 16.22
CA ILE A 9 -11.62 -4.05 15.38
C ILE A 9 -10.52 -3.23 14.72
N GLY A 10 -10.61 -3.05 13.40
CA GLY A 10 -9.68 -2.23 12.64
C GLY A 10 -10.38 -1.12 11.87
N VAL A 11 -9.60 -0.16 11.43
CA VAL A 11 -10.04 0.90 10.52
C VAL A 11 -9.33 0.78 9.18
N THR A 12 -10.07 0.97 8.09
CA THR A 12 -9.55 0.93 6.72
C THR A 12 -9.81 2.25 6.00
N GLY A 13 -8.98 2.57 5.04
CA GLY A 13 -9.13 3.76 4.21
C GLY A 13 -8.27 3.72 2.95
N HIS A 14 -8.53 4.69 2.10
CA HIS A 14 -7.84 4.90 0.83
C HIS A 14 -7.51 6.38 0.66
N GLY A 15 -6.74 6.71 -0.40
CA GLY A 15 -6.41 8.09 -0.72
C GLY A 15 -5.26 8.66 0.12
N THR A 16 -4.90 9.89 -0.19
CA THR A 16 -3.73 10.56 0.40
C THR A 16 -3.96 11.07 1.82
N TYR A 17 -5.23 11.22 2.24
CA TYR A 17 -5.57 11.62 3.62
C TYR A 17 -5.66 10.44 4.59
N CYS A 18 -5.58 9.20 4.08
CA CYS A 18 -5.79 8.00 4.87
C CYS A 18 -4.91 7.92 6.13
N PRO A 19 -3.58 8.14 6.08
CA PRO A 19 -2.75 8.04 7.27
C PRO A 19 -3.12 9.06 8.35
N ALA A 20 -3.32 10.32 7.99
CA ALA A 20 -3.71 11.38 8.92
C ALA A 20 -5.08 11.09 9.57
N MET A 21 -6.04 10.61 8.78
CA MET A 21 -7.37 10.27 9.29
C MET A 21 -7.35 9.04 10.19
N HIS A 22 -6.51 8.04 9.88
CA HIS A 22 -6.32 6.88 10.76
C HIS A 22 -5.69 7.28 12.09
N LEU A 23 -4.67 8.13 12.07
CA LEU A 23 -4.08 8.66 13.30
C LEU A 23 -5.11 9.39 14.16
N ARG A 24 -5.99 10.19 13.54
CA ARG A 24 -7.11 10.84 14.24
C ARG A 24 -8.08 9.81 14.81
N SER A 25 -8.43 8.77 14.07
CA SER A 25 -9.31 7.69 14.52
C SER A 25 -8.73 6.93 15.70
N LEU A 26 -7.43 6.59 15.66
CA LEU A 26 -6.73 5.90 16.75
C LEU A 26 -6.63 6.74 18.03
N ARG A 27 -6.60 8.06 17.91
CA ARG A 27 -6.66 8.95 19.07
C ARG A 27 -8.05 9.05 19.69
N ALA A 28 -9.09 8.77 18.92
CA ALA A 28 -10.48 8.83 19.34
C ALA A 28 -11.03 7.48 19.82
N TYR A 29 -10.49 6.37 19.31
CA TYR A 29 -10.97 5.03 19.61
C TYR A 29 -9.82 4.01 19.58
N ASP A 30 -9.90 2.99 20.43
CA ASP A 30 -8.88 1.95 20.60
C ASP A 30 -9.06 0.83 19.55
N PHE A 31 -8.62 1.11 18.32
CA PHE A 31 -8.56 0.12 17.25
C PHE A 31 -7.34 -0.79 17.42
N ASP A 32 -7.50 -2.07 17.07
CA ASP A 32 -6.42 -3.07 17.10
C ASP A 32 -5.56 -3.05 15.84
N SER A 33 -6.13 -2.57 14.73
CA SER A 33 -5.40 -2.51 13.46
C SER A 33 -5.84 -1.35 12.58
N VAL A 34 -4.95 -0.95 11.70
CA VAL A 34 -5.21 -0.05 10.57
C VAL A 34 -4.86 -0.73 9.26
N LEU A 35 -5.58 -0.38 8.18
CA LEU A 35 -5.26 -0.81 6.83
C LEU A 35 -5.07 0.44 5.97
N VAL A 36 -3.87 0.62 5.40
CA VAL A 36 -3.43 1.85 4.76
C VAL A 36 -2.67 1.56 3.46
N PRO A 37 -2.84 2.35 2.38
CA PRO A 37 -1.99 2.24 1.21
C PRO A 37 -0.52 2.50 1.58
N PHE A 38 0.39 1.67 1.08
CA PHE A 38 1.83 1.90 1.26
C PHE A 38 2.61 1.32 0.09
N ASN A 39 3.24 2.17 -0.68
CA ASN A 39 4.17 1.81 -1.75
C ASN A 39 5.11 2.99 -2.05
N PHE A 40 6.18 2.72 -2.80
CA PHE A 40 7.21 3.71 -3.05
C PHE A 40 6.74 4.91 -3.87
N THR A 41 5.77 4.74 -4.79
CA THR A 41 5.26 5.87 -5.60
C THR A 41 4.46 6.85 -4.76
N MET A 42 3.66 6.37 -3.80
CA MET A 42 2.92 7.24 -2.88
C MET A 42 3.84 7.93 -1.87
N MET A 43 4.89 7.25 -1.42
CA MET A 43 5.87 7.82 -0.47
C MET A 43 6.75 8.92 -1.09
N ASN A 44 6.69 9.13 -2.40
CA ASN A 44 7.31 10.29 -3.06
C ASN A 44 6.54 11.60 -2.82
N ASP A 45 5.28 11.55 -2.39
CA ASP A 45 4.56 12.73 -1.89
C ASP A 45 5.02 13.03 -0.46
N PRO A 46 5.70 14.17 -0.21
CA PRO A 46 6.27 14.47 1.10
C PRO A 46 5.20 14.63 2.19
N VAL A 47 3.99 15.08 1.84
CA VAL A 47 2.90 15.23 2.80
C VAL A 47 2.34 13.86 3.17
N TYR A 48 2.14 12.98 2.18
CA TYR A 48 1.74 11.60 2.44
C TYR A 48 2.78 10.86 3.29
N ALA A 49 4.06 11.01 2.95
CA ALA A 49 5.15 10.39 3.68
C ALA A 49 5.19 10.84 5.15
N GLN A 50 5.05 12.14 5.41
CA GLN A 50 4.99 12.68 6.76
C GLN A 50 3.79 12.13 7.56
N ASP A 51 2.60 12.12 6.95
CA ASP A 51 1.38 11.60 7.58
C ASP A 51 1.52 10.10 7.87
N PHE A 52 2.11 9.33 6.95
CA PHE A 52 2.36 7.90 7.11
C PHE A 52 3.35 7.63 8.25
N GLU A 53 4.48 8.35 8.31
CA GLU A 53 5.46 8.18 9.38
C GLU A 53 4.86 8.50 10.76
N ALA A 54 4.04 9.53 10.87
CA ALA A 54 3.35 9.87 12.12
C ALA A 54 2.39 8.74 12.56
N LEU A 55 1.64 8.15 11.60
CA LEU A 55 0.78 7.01 11.87
C LEU A 55 1.60 5.78 12.27
N TYR A 56 2.66 5.47 11.53
CA TYR A 56 3.53 4.32 11.77
C TYR A 56 4.14 4.37 13.18
N GLN A 57 4.74 5.50 13.56
CA GLN A 57 5.30 5.68 14.91
C GLN A 57 4.24 5.53 16.00
N TYR A 58 3.05 6.06 15.79
CA TYR A 58 1.95 5.91 16.75
C TYR A 58 1.54 4.44 16.91
N CYS A 59 1.41 3.71 15.80
CA CYS A 59 1.05 2.29 15.81
C CYS A 59 2.12 1.46 16.52
N GLN A 60 3.41 1.71 16.26
CA GLN A 60 4.53 1.06 16.94
C GLN A 60 4.46 1.25 18.47
N GLN A 61 4.27 2.50 18.92
CA GLN A 61 4.20 2.81 20.35
C GLN A 61 3.00 2.20 21.07
N ARG A 62 1.91 1.96 20.33
CA ARG A 62 0.63 1.48 20.88
C ARG A 62 0.37 -0.01 20.63
N GLY A 63 1.22 -0.69 19.89
CA GLY A 63 1.02 -2.09 19.51
C GLY A 63 -0.18 -2.29 18.57
N VAL A 64 -0.49 -1.28 17.73
CA VAL A 64 -1.55 -1.36 16.71
C VAL A 64 -0.98 -2.02 15.45
N ALA A 65 -1.61 -3.09 14.98
CA ALA A 65 -1.16 -3.78 13.77
C ALA A 65 -1.38 -2.93 12.51
N MET A 66 -0.35 -2.79 11.67
CA MET A 66 -0.45 -2.06 10.41
C MET A 66 -0.48 -3.01 9.21
N GLN A 67 -1.62 -3.08 8.55
CA GLN A 67 -1.80 -3.80 7.29
C GLN A 67 -1.60 -2.83 6.13
N THR A 68 -0.73 -3.17 5.19
CA THR A 68 -0.48 -2.35 4.01
C THR A 68 -1.15 -2.94 2.78
N ILE A 69 -1.68 -2.07 1.93
CA ILE A 69 -2.27 -2.40 0.63
C ILE A 69 -1.57 -1.63 -0.48
N LYS A 70 -1.76 -2.08 -1.72
CA LYS A 70 -1.24 -1.44 -2.94
C LYS A 70 0.28 -1.56 -3.11
N ALA A 71 0.93 -2.48 -2.41
CA ALA A 71 2.38 -2.70 -2.50
C ALA A 71 2.86 -2.85 -3.95
N ILE A 72 2.14 -3.64 -4.75
CA ILE A 72 2.47 -3.92 -6.16
C ILE A 72 1.60 -3.13 -7.15
N ALA A 73 1.07 -1.98 -6.77
CA ALA A 73 0.31 -1.13 -7.68
C ALA A 73 1.25 -0.30 -8.56
N ALA A 74 1.09 -0.41 -9.87
CA ALA A 74 1.83 0.41 -10.83
C ALA A 74 1.12 1.75 -11.08
N ARG A 75 -0.15 1.74 -11.46
CA ARG A 75 -0.97 2.92 -11.73
C ARG A 75 -2.45 2.56 -11.89
N ARG A 76 -3.29 3.57 -12.03
CA ARG A 76 -4.69 3.36 -12.47
C ARG A 76 -4.73 2.80 -13.90
N TRP A 77 -5.76 2.03 -14.21
CA TRP A 77 -6.03 1.63 -15.59
C TRP A 77 -6.39 2.85 -16.43
N ARG A 78 -5.88 2.88 -17.65
CA ARG A 78 -6.24 3.84 -18.69
C ARG A 78 -7.27 3.22 -19.64
N PRO A 79 -8.11 4.01 -20.33
CA PRO A 79 -9.14 3.47 -21.23
C PRO A 79 -8.59 2.58 -22.36
N ASP A 80 -7.38 2.86 -22.81
CA ASP A 80 -6.68 2.18 -23.90
C ASP A 80 -5.81 0.99 -23.45
N ASP A 81 -5.77 0.68 -22.17
CA ASP A 81 -5.03 -0.48 -21.68
C ASP A 81 -5.65 -1.79 -22.22
N PRO A 82 -4.89 -2.62 -22.97
CA PRO A 82 -5.45 -3.78 -23.69
C PRO A 82 -5.70 -5.00 -22.78
N GLN A 83 -5.27 -4.97 -21.55
CA GLN A 83 -5.23 -6.12 -20.66
C GLN A 83 -6.54 -6.31 -19.90
N ARG A 84 -6.85 -7.59 -19.60
CA ARG A 84 -7.97 -7.95 -18.73
C ARG A 84 -7.75 -7.41 -17.32
N ARG A 85 -8.78 -6.80 -16.74
CA ARG A 85 -8.75 -6.14 -15.44
C ARG A 85 -9.30 -7.06 -14.36
N PHE A 86 -8.41 -7.56 -13.47
CA PHE A 86 -8.80 -8.33 -12.28
C PHE A 86 -8.77 -7.46 -11.00
N SER A 87 -8.03 -6.34 -11.04
CA SER A 87 -8.03 -5.32 -10.00
C SER A 87 -8.40 -3.96 -10.59
N TRP A 88 -8.82 -3.00 -9.77
CA TRP A 88 -9.15 -1.65 -10.22
C TRP A 88 -7.92 -0.80 -10.58
N TYR A 89 -6.72 -1.30 -10.37
CA TYR A 89 -5.45 -0.69 -10.77
C TYR A 89 -4.61 -1.69 -11.57
N ARG A 90 -3.71 -1.16 -12.38
CA ARG A 90 -2.72 -1.96 -13.09
C ARG A 90 -1.64 -2.38 -12.11
N PRO A 91 -1.38 -3.69 -11.94
CA PRO A 91 -0.33 -4.17 -11.06
C PRO A 91 1.05 -4.12 -11.73
N ILE A 92 2.10 -4.15 -10.91
CA ILE A 92 3.47 -4.44 -11.34
C ILE A 92 3.52 -5.92 -11.72
N THR A 93 3.95 -6.23 -12.95
CA THR A 93 4.02 -7.61 -13.47
C THR A 93 5.46 -8.05 -13.79
N ASP A 94 6.40 -7.11 -13.92
CA ASP A 94 7.82 -7.44 -14.02
C ASP A 94 8.30 -8.04 -12.70
N PRO A 95 8.93 -9.25 -12.72
CA PRO A 95 9.29 -9.95 -11.49
C PRO A 95 10.30 -9.20 -10.61
N GLU A 96 11.26 -8.54 -11.24
CA GLU A 96 12.31 -7.81 -10.52
C GLU A 96 11.77 -6.52 -9.87
N ALA A 97 10.93 -5.78 -10.60
CA ALA A 97 10.26 -4.61 -10.07
C ALA A 97 9.26 -5.00 -8.96
N MET A 98 8.54 -6.13 -9.12
CA MET A 98 7.65 -6.67 -8.09
C MET A 98 8.42 -7.01 -6.82
N LYS A 99 9.57 -7.70 -6.94
CA LYS A 99 10.43 -8.01 -5.79
C LYS A 99 10.86 -6.75 -5.06
N ARG A 100 11.34 -5.72 -5.78
CA ARG A 100 11.74 -4.44 -5.18
C ARG A 100 10.56 -3.73 -4.49
N ALA A 101 9.37 -3.76 -5.08
CA ALA A 101 8.17 -3.19 -4.47
C ALA A 101 7.76 -3.92 -3.17
N VAL A 102 7.89 -5.24 -3.14
CA VAL A 102 7.67 -6.07 -1.94
C VAL A 102 8.72 -5.77 -0.88
N ASP A 103 10.00 -5.72 -1.26
CA ASP A 103 11.10 -5.41 -0.34
C ASP A 103 10.97 -4.01 0.26
N PHE A 104 10.50 -3.03 -0.52
CA PHE A 104 10.21 -1.69 -0.01
C PHE A 104 9.24 -1.72 1.18
N VAL A 105 8.24 -2.60 1.14
CA VAL A 105 7.30 -2.76 2.27
C VAL A 105 7.94 -3.55 3.40
N LEU A 106 8.52 -4.72 3.11
CA LEU A 106 8.99 -5.67 4.10
C LEU A 106 10.27 -5.22 4.85
N ARG A 107 10.95 -4.20 4.38
CA ARG A 107 12.07 -3.56 5.10
C ARG A 107 11.62 -2.78 6.34
N ARG A 108 10.34 -2.51 6.48
CA ARG A 108 9.79 -1.92 7.69
C ARG A 108 9.24 -2.99 8.60
N GLU A 109 9.72 -2.97 9.82
CA GLU A 109 9.26 -3.88 10.86
C GLU A 109 7.76 -3.69 11.13
N ASP A 110 7.08 -4.78 11.49
CA ASP A 110 5.67 -4.80 11.88
C ASP A 110 4.67 -4.30 10.83
N LEU A 111 5.04 -4.25 9.54
CA LEU A 111 4.10 -4.05 8.46
C LEU A 111 3.65 -5.38 7.86
N PHE A 112 2.34 -5.58 7.79
CA PHE A 112 1.74 -6.72 7.10
C PHE A 112 1.39 -6.35 5.67
N ILE A 113 1.90 -7.13 4.71
CA ILE A 113 1.58 -6.93 3.29
C ILE A 113 0.30 -7.68 2.93
N ASN A 114 -0.71 -6.96 2.44
CA ASN A 114 -1.88 -7.56 1.83
C ASN A 114 -1.69 -7.67 0.32
N THR A 115 -2.11 -8.81 -0.23
CA THR A 115 -1.98 -9.12 -1.65
C THR A 115 -2.91 -8.25 -2.51
N SER A 116 -2.68 -8.27 -3.83
CA SER A 116 -3.61 -7.70 -4.80
C SER A 116 -4.90 -8.52 -4.87
N SER A 117 -6.01 -7.90 -5.27
CA SER A 117 -7.24 -8.61 -5.67
C SER A 117 -7.07 -9.45 -6.94
N ASP A 118 -5.99 -9.26 -7.68
CA ASP A 118 -5.62 -10.11 -8.81
C ASP A 118 -4.93 -11.38 -8.32
N ALA A 119 -5.71 -12.44 -8.12
CA ALA A 119 -5.21 -13.72 -7.62
C ALA A 119 -4.24 -14.41 -8.60
N THR A 120 -4.19 -14.00 -9.87
CA THR A 120 -3.21 -14.55 -10.84
C THR A 120 -1.77 -14.17 -10.53
N LEU A 121 -1.59 -13.17 -9.67
CA LEU A 121 -0.27 -12.70 -9.23
C LEU A 121 0.19 -13.33 -7.91
N LEU A 122 -0.68 -14.09 -7.23
CA LEU A 122 -0.42 -14.57 -5.86
C LEU A 122 0.85 -15.42 -5.79
N GLU A 123 1.04 -16.36 -6.70
CA GLU A 123 2.22 -17.22 -6.72
C GLU A 123 3.52 -16.41 -6.85
N ARG A 124 3.56 -15.44 -7.77
CA ARG A 124 4.73 -14.57 -7.96
C ARG A 124 4.99 -13.70 -6.74
N LEU A 125 3.91 -13.21 -6.11
CA LEU A 125 4.03 -12.40 -4.90
C LEU A 125 4.58 -13.22 -3.74
N LEU A 126 4.13 -14.47 -3.56
CA LEU A 126 4.66 -15.37 -2.54
C LEU A 126 6.16 -15.66 -2.75
N VAL A 127 6.59 -15.91 -3.98
CA VAL A 127 8.02 -16.05 -4.31
C VAL A 127 8.82 -14.80 -3.90
N CYS A 128 8.29 -13.61 -4.14
CA CYS A 128 8.93 -12.37 -3.70
C CYS A 128 9.00 -12.22 -2.17
N ILE A 129 7.96 -12.66 -1.46
CA ILE A 129 7.87 -12.57 0.01
C ILE A 129 8.80 -13.59 0.69
N GLU A 130 8.91 -14.81 0.15
CA GLU A 130 9.75 -15.89 0.68
C GLU A 130 11.24 -15.65 0.42
N ALA A 131 11.59 -14.89 -0.62
CA ALA A 131 12.97 -14.54 -0.91
C ALA A 131 13.53 -13.55 0.13
N PRO A 132 14.84 -13.61 0.44
CA PRO A 132 15.46 -12.67 1.36
C PRO A 132 15.15 -11.21 0.99
N VAL A 133 14.80 -10.41 2.00
CA VAL A 133 14.57 -8.97 1.83
C VAL A 133 15.91 -8.29 1.52
N THR A 134 15.94 -7.51 0.46
CA THR A 134 17.13 -6.80 0.01
C THR A 134 16.99 -5.29 0.16
N GLU A 135 18.12 -4.60 0.20
CA GLU A 135 18.12 -3.14 0.13
C GLU A 135 17.77 -2.69 -1.29
N VAL A 136 16.84 -1.75 -1.39
CA VAL A 136 16.40 -1.19 -2.67
C VAL A 136 16.84 0.26 -2.73
N SER A 137 17.70 0.61 -3.70
CA SER A 137 18.14 1.98 -3.86
C SER A 137 17.06 2.85 -4.51
N PRO A 138 17.00 4.16 -4.14
CA PRO A 138 16.08 5.10 -4.75
C PRO A 138 16.20 5.18 -6.28
N GLU A 139 17.41 5.03 -6.83
CA GLU A 139 17.67 5.07 -8.26
C GLU A 139 17.03 3.87 -9.00
N ARG A 140 17.04 2.70 -8.36
CA ARG A 140 16.38 1.50 -8.90
C ARG A 140 14.87 1.66 -8.90
N LEU A 141 14.29 2.18 -7.81
CA LEU A 141 12.85 2.47 -7.77
C LEU A 141 12.44 3.53 -8.78
N ALA A 142 13.25 4.57 -8.98
CA ALA A 142 13.01 5.57 -10.00
C ALA A 142 13.09 4.98 -11.43
N ALA A 143 14.01 4.06 -11.69
CA ALA A 143 14.08 3.33 -12.95
C ALA A 143 12.83 2.46 -13.15
N ASP A 144 12.34 1.77 -12.11
CA ASP A 144 11.11 0.98 -12.19
C ASP A 144 9.89 1.86 -12.51
N VAL A 145 9.81 3.06 -11.93
CA VAL A 145 8.74 4.03 -12.25
C VAL A 145 8.73 4.35 -13.75
N LEU A 146 9.89 4.65 -14.32
CA LEU A 146 10.02 5.00 -15.74
C LEU A 146 9.72 3.82 -16.67
N HIS A 147 10.34 2.66 -16.41
CA HIS A 147 10.19 1.48 -17.26
C HIS A 147 8.81 0.83 -17.13
N GLY A 148 8.24 0.86 -15.92
CA GLY A 148 6.94 0.28 -15.62
C GLY A 148 5.76 1.20 -15.90
N ASP A 149 6.00 2.44 -16.37
CA ASP A 149 4.94 3.45 -16.56
C ASP A 149 4.08 3.57 -15.29
N MET A 150 4.77 3.81 -14.15
CA MET A 150 4.13 3.82 -12.84
C MET A 150 3.77 5.24 -12.40
N GLU A 151 2.62 5.35 -11.74
CA GLU A 151 2.09 6.60 -11.21
C GLU A 151 1.51 6.37 -9.81
N PRO A 152 1.50 7.38 -8.92
CA PRO A 152 0.76 7.27 -7.67
C PRO A 152 -0.72 6.98 -7.93
N LEU A 153 -1.29 6.00 -7.23
CA LEU A 153 -2.72 5.67 -7.35
C LEU A 153 -3.63 6.80 -6.88
N PHE A 154 -3.14 7.57 -5.94
CA PHE A 154 -3.85 8.69 -5.34
C PHE A 154 -2.98 9.95 -5.41
N VAL A 155 -3.59 11.05 -5.83
CA VAL A 155 -2.95 12.36 -5.90
C VAL A 155 -3.86 13.35 -5.17
N ARG A 156 -3.31 14.01 -4.15
CA ARG A 156 -4.06 14.89 -3.24
C ARG A 156 -4.83 15.97 -4.01
N GLY A 157 -6.13 16.04 -3.76
CA GLY A 157 -7.02 17.01 -4.40
C GLY A 157 -7.34 16.74 -5.89
N ILE A 158 -6.81 15.65 -6.48
CA ILE A 158 -7.03 15.29 -7.89
C ILE A 158 -7.70 13.92 -7.99
N SER A 159 -7.13 12.90 -7.34
CA SER A 159 -7.61 11.52 -7.46
C SER A 159 -7.48 10.78 -6.13
N ASP A 160 -8.17 11.27 -5.10
CA ASP A 160 -8.14 10.70 -3.73
C ASP A 160 -9.16 9.58 -3.50
N ASP A 161 -9.95 9.21 -4.49
CA ASP A 161 -10.97 8.17 -4.39
C ASP A 161 -10.60 6.89 -5.17
N VAL A 162 -11.37 5.83 -4.95
CA VAL A 162 -11.26 4.54 -5.65
C VAL A 162 -12.17 4.45 -6.88
N ARG A 163 -12.65 5.56 -7.43
CA ARG A 163 -13.48 5.52 -8.63
C ARG A 163 -12.69 4.96 -9.80
N VAL A 164 -13.26 3.94 -10.42
CA VAL A 164 -12.77 3.45 -11.71
C VAL A 164 -13.27 4.44 -12.75
N ALA A 165 -12.38 4.93 -13.62
CA ALA A 165 -12.82 5.68 -14.79
C ALA A 165 -13.79 4.80 -15.59
N GLU A 166 -14.99 5.34 -15.85
CA GLU A 166 -16.01 4.71 -16.70
C GLU A 166 -15.51 4.58 -18.14
#